data_369ddcf1d3d1c1bcf405fa882f126cee
#
_entry.id   369ddcf1d3d1c1bcf405fa882f126cee
#
_cell.length_a   1.000
_cell.length_b   1.000
_cell.length_c   1.000
_cell.angle_alpha   90.00
_cell.angle_beta   90.00
_cell.angle_gamma   90.00
#
_symmetry.space_group_name_H-M   'P 1'
#
loop_
_entity.id
_entity.type
_entity.pdbx_description
1 polymer ?
#
loop_
_entity_poly.entity_id
_entity_poly.type
_entity_poly.pdbx_seq_one_letter_code
_entity_poly.pdbx_strand_id
1 'polypeptide(L)'
;ILHLKNTGRKDYFYEEAIKTLRTNIQFCGSGLKTIMFTSSMPDEGKSETAFALASSFGNIGKKVLLVDADIRKSVMVKRYEIKGNPNGLSQYLSGQKSLEEICYETDMENLDMVLSGPFSPNPAELLEDELFKTMIESVKEIYDYIIIDTPPMANVIDGAIIASQCDGAVIVIESGAISYRLVQKVRSQLEKSGCRILGAVLNRVGGGYEHSYYEKYYGRRGGKYYGKYGRHYGRYEEGKAPPVNEVSGARIKNDTTAQSQDT
;
A
#
# COMPACT_ATOMS: atom_id res chain seq x y z
N ILE A 1 5.40 -6.24 22.18
CA ILE A 1 6.02 -5.78 20.91
C ILE A 1 6.20 -7.00 20.00
N LEU A 2 5.67 -6.91 18.79
CA LEU A 2 5.91 -7.91 17.74
C LEU A 2 7.24 -7.58 17.03
N HIS A 3 8.14 -8.55 16.99
CA HIS A 3 9.35 -8.47 16.19
C HIS A 3 9.07 -9.05 14.81
N LEU A 4 9.08 -8.19 13.81
CA LEU A 4 8.76 -8.54 12.44
C LEU A 4 10.06 -8.77 11.65
N LYS A 5 10.24 -9.96 11.13
CA LYS A 5 11.33 -10.18 10.20
C LYS A 5 10.95 -9.54 8.87
N ASN A 6 11.55 -8.40 8.58
CA ASN A 6 11.32 -7.71 7.31
C ASN A 6 11.91 -8.53 6.16
N THR A 7 11.05 -9.33 5.53
CA THR A 7 11.39 -10.11 4.32
C THR A 7 11.09 -9.33 3.04
N GLY A 8 10.72 -8.04 3.16
CA GLY A 8 10.35 -7.20 2.04
C GLY A 8 11.49 -7.05 1.02
N ARG A 9 11.14 -6.93 -0.25
CA ARG A 9 12.09 -6.57 -1.31
C ARG A 9 12.73 -5.23 -0.95
N LYS A 10 14.04 -5.23 -0.72
CA LYS A 10 14.86 -4.03 -0.56
C LYS A 10 15.33 -3.51 -1.93
N ASP A 11 14.48 -3.57 -2.94
CA ASP A 11 14.75 -3.06 -4.26
C ASP A 11 14.31 -1.59 -4.30
N TYR A 12 15.21 -0.72 -4.70
CA TYR A 12 14.98 0.72 -4.83
C TYR A 12 13.70 1.04 -5.63
N PHE A 13 13.46 0.32 -6.73
CA PHE A 13 12.26 0.54 -7.57
C PHE A 13 10.97 0.19 -6.85
N TYR A 14 10.98 -0.89 -6.06
CA TYR A 14 9.83 -1.27 -5.25
C TYR A 14 9.54 -0.23 -4.16
N GLU A 15 10.58 0.25 -3.48
CA GLU A 15 10.42 1.30 -2.46
C GLU A 15 9.85 2.59 -3.04
N GLU A 16 10.34 3.02 -4.22
CA GLU A 16 9.81 4.21 -4.91
C GLU A 16 8.37 4.00 -5.40
N ALA A 17 8.00 2.79 -5.84
CA ALA A 17 6.62 2.46 -6.19
C ALA A 17 5.68 2.54 -4.97
N ILE A 18 6.11 2.07 -3.80
CA ILE A 18 5.34 2.18 -2.56
C ILE A 18 5.22 3.65 -2.10
N LYS A 19 6.27 4.46 -2.20
CA LYS A 19 6.20 5.90 -1.93
C LYS A 19 5.23 6.61 -2.87
N THR A 20 5.23 6.23 -4.15
CA THR A 20 4.27 6.73 -5.16
C THR A 20 2.85 6.33 -4.80
N LEU A 21 2.61 5.06 -4.43
CA LEU A 21 1.30 4.58 -3.98
C LEU A 21 0.82 5.38 -2.76
N ARG A 22 1.68 5.59 -1.76
CA ARG A 22 1.38 6.41 -0.58
C ARG A 22 0.94 7.82 -0.97
N THR A 23 1.70 8.48 -1.84
CA THR A 23 1.40 9.84 -2.29
C THR A 23 0.07 9.90 -3.04
N ASN A 24 -0.21 8.93 -3.91
CA ASN A 24 -1.48 8.83 -4.63
C ASN A 24 -2.67 8.66 -3.68
N ILE A 25 -2.51 7.84 -2.62
CA ILE A 25 -3.54 7.66 -1.60
C ILE A 25 -3.78 8.97 -0.82
N GLN A 26 -2.73 9.70 -0.46
CA GLN A 26 -2.87 11.01 0.19
C GLN A 26 -3.65 12.02 -0.68
N PHE A 27 -3.51 11.95 -1.99
CA PHE A 27 -4.27 12.80 -2.92
C PHE A 27 -5.73 12.37 -3.10
N CYS A 28 -6.12 11.18 -2.65
CA CYS A 28 -7.51 10.73 -2.74
C CYS A 28 -8.47 11.48 -1.78
N GLY A 29 -7.96 12.23 -0.80
CA GLY A 29 -8.77 13.08 0.09
C GLY A 29 -8.30 13.05 1.55
N SER A 30 -8.49 14.15 2.26
CA SER A 30 -8.06 14.33 3.66
C SER A 30 -8.87 13.53 4.69
N GLY A 31 -10.06 13.05 4.33
CA GLY A 31 -10.92 12.25 5.22
C GLY A 31 -10.70 10.73 5.11
N LEU A 32 -9.78 10.29 4.24
CA LEU A 32 -9.52 8.87 4.00
C LEU A 32 -8.64 8.31 5.11
N LYS A 33 -9.22 7.52 6.01
CA LYS A 33 -8.51 6.86 7.10
C LYS A 33 -8.44 5.35 6.93
N THR A 34 -9.56 4.70 6.58
CA THR A 34 -9.67 3.25 6.52
C THR A 34 -9.60 2.76 5.08
N ILE A 35 -8.53 2.05 4.75
CA ILE A 35 -8.22 1.62 3.39
C ILE A 35 -8.06 0.11 3.36
N MET A 36 -8.95 -0.59 2.63
CA MET A 36 -8.80 -2.02 2.43
C MET A 36 -7.93 -2.35 1.22
N PHE A 37 -7.18 -3.43 1.35
CA PHE A 37 -6.44 -4.07 0.27
C PHE A 37 -7.06 -5.43 -0.02
N THR A 38 -7.45 -5.64 -1.27
CA THR A 38 -8.00 -6.91 -1.73
C THR A 38 -7.39 -7.32 -3.06
N SER A 39 -7.71 -8.54 -3.50
CA SER A 39 -7.30 -9.10 -4.78
C SER A 39 -8.40 -9.99 -5.34
N SER A 40 -8.26 -10.43 -6.59
CA SER A 40 -9.20 -11.39 -7.17
C SER A 40 -8.95 -12.80 -6.66
N MET A 41 -7.68 -13.22 -6.62
CA MET A 41 -7.23 -14.58 -6.26
C MET A 41 -6.20 -14.52 -5.13
N PRO A 42 -5.90 -15.65 -4.46
CA PRO A 42 -4.77 -15.74 -3.55
C PRO A 42 -3.44 -15.43 -4.25
N ASP A 43 -2.43 -15.03 -3.47
CA ASP A 43 -1.03 -14.86 -3.88
C ASP A 43 -0.73 -13.72 -4.88
N GLU A 44 -1.66 -12.80 -5.13
CA GLU A 44 -1.43 -11.60 -5.95
C GLU A 44 -0.54 -10.53 -5.27
N GLY A 45 -0.18 -10.72 -3.99
CA GLY A 45 0.71 -9.82 -3.24
C GLY A 45 -0.01 -8.73 -2.43
N LYS A 46 -1.34 -8.85 -2.19
CA LYS A 46 -2.12 -7.88 -1.42
C LYS A 46 -1.54 -7.60 -0.03
N SER A 47 -1.26 -8.65 0.76
CA SER A 47 -0.74 -8.54 2.14
C SER A 47 0.65 -7.91 2.19
N GLU A 48 1.51 -8.20 1.20
CA GLU A 48 2.83 -7.58 1.07
C GLU A 48 2.71 -6.09 0.74
N THR A 49 1.82 -5.74 -0.20
CA THR A 49 1.57 -4.34 -0.59
C THR A 49 0.94 -3.55 0.56
N ALA A 50 -0.03 -4.12 1.28
CA ALA A 50 -0.66 -3.51 2.44
C ALA A 50 0.35 -3.22 3.55
N PHE A 51 1.19 -4.19 3.90
CA PHE A 51 2.25 -4.02 4.89
C PHE A 51 3.29 -2.97 4.46
N ALA A 52 3.76 -3.02 3.22
CA ALA A 52 4.74 -2.07 2.71
C ALA A 52 4.20 -0.63 2.73
N LEU A 53 2.93 -0.45 2.37
CA LEU A 53 2.27 0.86 2.46
C LEU A 53 2.13 1.32 3.91
N ALA A 54 1.67 0.45 4.83
CA ALA A 54 1.54 0.75 6.24
C ALA A 54 2.88 1.21 6.85
N SER A 55 3.96 0.45 6.58
CA SER A 55 5.33 0.83 6.98
C SER A 55 5.76 2.15 6.36
N SER A 56 5.42 2.40 5.09
CA SER A 56 5.77 3.65 4.40
C SER A 56 5.06 4.87 4.99
N PHE A 57 3.84 4.74 5.50
CA PHE A 57 3.16 5.78 6.26
C PHE A 57 3.80 5.98 7.64
N GLY A 58 4.13 4.90 8.35
CA GLY A 58 4.84 4.95 9.65
C GLY A 58 6.15 5.72 9.56
N ASN A 59 6.96 5.43 8.53
CA ASN A 59 8.25 6.08 8.28
C ASN A 59 8.17 7.61 8.05
N ILE A 60 6.99 8.15 7.74
CA ILE A 60 6.77 9.61 7.64
C ILE A 60 6.04 10.18 8.87
N GLY A 61 6.04 9.45 9.99
CA GLY A 61 5.48 9.89 11.27
C GLY A 61 3.95 9.80 11.36
N LYS A 62 3.29 9.02 10.49
CA LYS A 62 1.85 8.74 10.60
C LYS A 62 1.61 7.54 11.50
N LYS A 63 0.68 7.66 12.44
CA LYS A 63 0.28 6.55 13.29
C LYS A 63 -0.63 5.60 12.51
N VAL A 64 -0.18 4.36 12.32
CA VAL A 64 -0.82 3.39 11.42
C VAL A 64 -1.20 2.13 12.16
N LEU A 65 -2.40 1.62 11.90
CA LEU A 65 -2.82 0.28 12.28
C LEU A 65 -2.94 -0.60 11.04
N LEU A 66 -2.24 -1.72 11.01
CA LEU A 66 -2.42 -2.75 10.01
C LEU A 66 -3.29 -3.87 10.59
N VAL A 67 -4.45 -4.12 9.98
CA VAL A 67 -5.39 -5.16 10.39
C VAL A 67 -5.37 -6.30 9.39
N ASP A 68 -5.01 -7.49 9.85
CA ASP A 68 -5.15 -8.73 9.09
C ASP A 68 -6.57 -9.28 9.27
N ALA A 69 -7.43 -8.96 8.32
CA ALA A 69 -8.82 -9.40 8.31
C ALA A 69 -9.06 -10.67 7.47
N ASP A 70 -8.01 -11.34 6.99
CA ASP A 70 -8.12 -12.68 6.40
C ASP A 70 -8.17 -13.75 7.50
N ILE A 71 -9.29 -13.79 8.25
CA ILE A 71 -9.52 -14.77 9.32
C ILE A 71 -9.82 -16.20 8.80
N ARG A 72 -9.80 -16.39 7.46
CA ARG A 72 -9.89 -17.72 6.81
C ARG A 72 -8.53 -18.36 6.64
N LYS A 73 -7.58 -17.62 6.08
CA LYS A 73 -6.28 -18.17 5.68
C LYS A 73 -5.20 -17.09 5.68
N SER A 74 -4.99 -16.45 6.82
CA SER A 74 -3.91 -15.47 6.95
C SER A 74 -2.54 -16.07 6.65
N VAL A 75 -1.70 -15.26 6.06
CA VAL A 75 -0.29 -15.57 5.78
C VAL A 75 0.67 -14.71 6.61
N MET A 76 0.18 -13.70 7.34
CA MET A 76 1.02 -12.69 7.98
C MET A 76 1.92 -13.27 9.07
N VAL A 77 1.37 -14.10 9.98
CA VAL A 77 2.17 -14.72 11.06
C VAL A 77 3.36 -15.52 10.50
N LYS A 78 3.11 -16.30 9.43
CA LYS A 78 4.16 -17.09 8.77
C LYS A 78 5.13 -16.21 7.97
N ARG A 79 4.61 -15.22 7.24
CA ARG A 79 5.41 -14.34 6.37
C ARG A 79 6.40 -13.50 7.15
N TYR A 80 5.97 -12.95 8.28
CA TYR A 80 6.82 -12.08 9.12
C TYR A 80 7.48 -12.82 10.26
N GLU A 81 7.45 -14.17 10.25
CA GLU A 81 8.06 -15.07 11.25
C GLU A 81 7.69 -14.68 12.70
N ILE A 82 6.42 -14.29 12.90
CA ILE A 82 5.92 -13.94 14.23
C ILE A 82 5.89 -15.19 15.10
N LYS A 83 6.54 -15.13 16.27
CA LYS A 83 6.66 -16.26 17.19
C LYS A 83 5.39 -16.45 18.02
N GLY A 84 5.08 -17.69 18.32
CA GLY A 84 3.94 -18.08 19.16
C GLY A 84 2.61 -18.13 18.40
N ASN A 85 1.52 -18.16 19.18
CA ASN A 85 0.15 -18.09 18.67
C ASN A 85 -0.47 -16.80 19.21
N PRO A 86 -0.25 -15.64 18.56
CA PRO A 86 -0.79 -14.38 19.01
C PRO A 86 -2.32 -14.39 18.93
N ASN A 87 -2.96 -13.72 19.90
CA ASN A 87 -4.39 -13.42 19.81
C ASN A 87 -4.67 -12.57 18.57
N GLY A 88 -5.90 -12.55 18.11
CA GLY A 88 -6.21 -11.76 16.93
C GLY A 88 -7.70 -11.47 16.74
N LEU A 89 -8.00 -10.94 15.57
CA LEU A 89 -9.31 -10.43 15.19
C LEU A 89 -10.45 -11.45 15.42
N SER A 90 -10.23 -12.72 15.05
CA SER A 90 -11.27 -13.75 15.23
C SER A 90 -11.68 -13.95 16.70
N GLN A 91 -10.74 -13.80 17.65
CA GLN A 91 -11.02 -13.90 19.08
C GLN A 91 -11.72 -12.66 19.62
N TYR A 92 -11.36 -11.48 19.12
CA TYR A 92 -12.08 -10.25 19.46
C TYR A 92 -13.53 -10.31 18.96
N LEU A 93 -13.73 -10.65 17.71
CA LEU A 93 -15.07 -10.73 17.09
C LEU A 93 -15.96 -11.81 17.72
N SER A 94 -15.37 -12.83 18.33
CA SER A 94 -16.11 -13.84 19.11
C SER A 94 -16.27 -13.49 20.61
N GLY A 95 -15.89 -12.27 21.02
CA GLY A 95 -16.00 -11.80 22.40
C GLY A 95 -15.06 -12.44 23.41
N GLN A 96 -14.01 -13.15 22.93
CA GLN A 96 -13.07 -13.87 23.79
C GLN A 96 -11.93 -12.98 24.29
N LYS A 97 -11.62 -11.90 23.55
CA LYS A 97 -10.51 -10.99 23.80
C LYS A 97 -10.94 -9.54 23.64
N SER A 98 -10.31 -8.64 24.41
CA SER A 98 -10.47 -7.19 24.24
C SER A 98 -9.62 -6.67 23.07
N LEU A 99 -9.87 -5.44 22.64
CA LEU A 99 -9.10 -4.79 21.58
C LEU A 99 -7.63 -4.62 21.99
N GLU A 100 -7.37 -4.28 23.25
CA GLU A 100 -6.00 -4.12 23.79
C GLU A 100 -5.22 -5.44 23.80
N GLU A 101 -5.90 -6.58 23.95
CA GLU A 101 -5.27 -7.91 23.95
C GLU A 101 -4.89 -8.40 22.54
N ILE A 102 -5.43 -7.79 21.48
CA ILE A 102 -5.19 -8.18 20.09
C ILE A 102 -4.42 -7.11 19.29
N CYS A 103 -4.27 -5.91 19.82
CA CYS A 103 -3.51 -4.83 19.22
C CYS A 103 -2.05 -4.88 19.69
N TYR A 104 -1.12 -5.06 18.78
CA TYR A 104 0.29 -5.21 19.09
C TYR A 104 1.11 -4.06 18.54
N GLU A 105 1.91 -3.43 19.41
CA GLU A 105 3.03 -2.60 18.95
C GLU A 105 4.03 -3.46 18.16
N THR A 106 4.62 -2.91 17.12
CA THR A 106 5.67 -3.58 16.34
C THR A 106 7.02 -2.91 16.52
N ASP A 107 8.08 -3.55 16.06
CA ASP A 107 9.42 -2.96 15.96
C ASP A 107 9.58 -2.00 14.76
N MET A 108 8.52 -1.79 14.00
CA MET A 108 8.46 -0.79 12.92
C MET A 108 7.94 0.54 13.47
N GLU A 109 8.53 1.64 12.99
CA GLU A 109 8.18 2.98 13.47
C GLU A 109 6.71 3.33 13.19
N ASN A 110 5.97 3.76 14.23
CA ASN A 110 4.57 4.19 14.18
C ASN A 110 3.59 3.18 13.56
N LEU A 111 3.90 1.88 13.60
CA LEU A 111 3.09 0.81 13.04
C LEU A 111 2.67 -0.18 14.13
N ASP A 112 1.37 -0.25 14.38
CA ASP A 112 0.75 -1.29 15.21
C ASP A 112 0.02 -2.31 14.33
N MET A 113 -0.19 -3.52 14.84
CA MET A 113 -0.84 -4.61 14.10
C MET A 113 -1.91 -5.31 14.91
N VAL A 114 -3.03 -5.62 14.24
CA VAL A 114 -4.02 -6.62 14.66
C VAL A 114 -3.88 -7.82 13.73
N LEU A 115 -3.55 -8.98 14.28
CA LEU A 115 -3.43 -10.22 13.52
C LEU A 115 -4.79 -10.91 13.37
N SER A 116 -4.92 -11.83 12.43
CA SER A 116 -6.19 -12.55 12.18
C SER A 116 -6.63 -13.43 13.36
N GLY A 117 -5.69 -13.92 14.15
CA GLY A 117 -5.96 -14.91 15.20
C GLY A 117 -6.15 -16.33 14.66
N PRO A 118 -6.67 -17.26 15.49
CA PRO A 118 -6.94 -18.62 15.07
C PRO A 118 -8.07 -18.69 14.03
N PHE A 119 -8.06 -19.76 13.24
CA PHE A 119 -9.11 -20.02 12.23
C PHE A 119 -10.50 -20.00 12.86
N SER A 120 -11.46 -19.36 12.18
CA SER A 120 -12.88 -19.39 12.52
C SER A 120 -13.67 -20.16 11.48
N PRO A 121 -14.67 -20.97 11.87
CA PRO A 121 -15.54 -21.70 10.94
C PRO A 121 -16.57 -20.79 10.23
N ASN A 122 -16.91 -19.64 10.82
CA ASN A 122 -17.94 -18.69 10.36
C ASN A 122 -17.40 -17.25 10.19
N PRO A 123 -16.42 -17.02 9.30
CA PRO A 123 -15.76 -15.73 9.19
C PRO A 123 -16.69 -14.59 8.76
N ALA A 124 -17.61 -14.85 7.83
CA ALA A 124 -18.52 -13.83 7.32
C ALA A 124 -19.45 -13.29 8.42
N GLU A 125 -20.03 -14.17 9.22
CA GLU A 125 -20.92 -13.80 10.32
C GLU A 125 -20.20 -12.97 11.40
N LEU A 126 -18.94 -13.35 11.71
CA LEU A 126 -18.12 -12.56 12.64
C LEU A 126 -17.80 -11.15 12.11
N LEU A 127 -17.54 -11.01 10.81
CA LEU A 127 -17.24 -9.73 10.20
C LEU A 127 -18.48 -8.84 9.99
N GLU A 128 -19.67 -9.45 9.88
CA GLU A 128 -20.96 -8.75 9.83
C GLU A 128 -21.41 -8.23 11.20
N ASP A 129 -20.86 -8.75 12.29
CA ASP A 129 -21.22 -8.35 13.64
C ASP A 129 -20.84 -6.87 13.92
N GLU A 130 -21.63 -6.21 14.76
CA GLU A 130 -21.39 -4.82 15.19
C GLU A 130 -20.04 -4.63 15.87
N LEU A 131 -19.41 -5.68 16.38
CA LEU A 131 -18.08 -5.61 17.00
C LEU A 131 -17.01 -5.18 15.99
N PHE A 132 -17.08 -5.64 14.73
CA PHE A 132 -16.11 -5.21 13.71
C PHE A 132 -16.23 -3.71 13.43
N LYS A 133 -17.45 -3.22 13.27
CA LYS A 133 -17.72 -1.79 13.05
C LYS A 133 -17.27 -0.95 14.25
N THR A 134 -17.63 -1.37 15.47
CA THR A 134 -17.23 -0.69 16.72
C THR A 134 -15.71 -0.62 16.84
N MET A 135 -14.99 -1.69 16.48
CA MET A 135 -13.55 -1.70 16.44
C MET A 135 -13.00 -0.64 15.48
N ILE A 136 -13.50 -0.62 14.25
CA ILE A 136 -13.05 0.34 13.23
C ILE A 136 -13.32 1.78 13.68
N GLU A 137 -14.48 2.08 14.24
CA GLU A 137 -14.82 3.41 14.78
C GLU A 137 -13.87 3.81 15.93
N SER A 138 -13.60 2.91 16.86
CA SER A 138 -12.71 3.16 17.99
C SER A 138 -11.27 3.45 17.55
N VAL A 139 -10.73 2.67 16.59
CA VAL A 139 -9.35 2.86 16.12
C VAL A 139 -9.20 4.08 15.21
N LYS A 140 -10.27 4.54 14.55
CA LYS A 140 -10.27 5.80 13.76
C LYS A 140 -9.92 7.04 14.59
N GLU A 141 -10.20 7.03 15.90
CA GLU A 141 -9.86 8.13 16.80
C GLU A 141 -8.37 8.16 17.19
N ILE A 142 -7.69 7.01 17.06
CA ILE A 142 -6.32 6.81 17.54
C ILE A 142 -5.31 6.90 16.40
N TYR A 143 -5.65 6.39 15.22
CA TYR A 143 -4.74 6.23 14.08
C TYR A 143 -5.03 7.23 12.97
N ASP A 144 -3.96 7.65 12.28
CA ASP A 144 -4.06 8.46 11.06
C ASP A 144 -4.56 7.62 9.89
N TYR A 145 -4.08 6.36 9.80
CA TYR A 145 -4.46 5.39 8.77
C TYR A 145 -4.71 4.01 9.38
N ILE A 146 -5.72 3.34 8.87
CA ILE A 146 -6.06 1.95 9.16
C ILE A 146 -6.00 1.21 7.84
N ILE A 147 -5.01 0.36 7.69
CA ILE A 147 -4.81 -0.47 6.48
C ILE A 147 -5.36 -1.86 6.79
N ILE A 148 -6.32 -2.33 5.99
CA ILE A 148 -6.97 -3.62 6.21
C ILE A 148 -6.60 -4.57 5.08
N ASP A 149 -5.87 -5.64 5.40
CA ASP A 149 -5.63 -6.76 4.49
C ASP A 149 -6.80 -7.73 4.54
N THR A 150 -7.42 -8.01 3.40
CA THR A 150 -8.65 -8.83 3.32
C THR A 150 -8.43 -10.11 2.54
N PRO A 151 -9.29 -11.13 2.65
CA PRO A 151 -9.22 -12.27 1.75
C PRO A 151 -9.50 -11.89 0.29
N PRO A 152 -9.07 -12.72 -0.69
CA PRO A 152 -9.36 -12.48 -2.10
C PRO A 152 -10.87 -12.60 -2.39
N MET A 153 -11.42 -11.63 -3.15
CA MET A 153 -12.88 -11.47 -3.28
C MET A 153 -13.54 -12.35 -4.34
N ALA A 154 -12.79 -13.05 -5.22
CA ALA A 154 -13.45 -13.80 -6.30
C ALA A 154 -14.41 -14.90 -5.79
N ASN A 155 -14.13 -15.49 -4.62
CA ASN A 155 -14.82 -16.68 -4.12
C ASN A 155 -15.48 -16.51 -2.75
N VAL A 156 -15.25 -15.41 -2.04
CA VAL A 156 -15.78 -15.17 -0.69
C VAL A 156 -16.40 -13.79 -0.55
N ILE A 157 -17.37 -13.65 0.34
CA ILE A 157 -18.12 -12.41 0.54
C ILE A 157 -17.44 -11.47 1.55
N ASP A 158 -16.54 -12.00 2.37
CA ASP A 158 -15.89 -11.30 3.48
C ASP A 158 -15.32 -9.92 3.10
N GLY A 159 -14.65 -9.85 1.94
CA GLY A 159 -14.12 -8.60 1.43
C GLY A 159 -15.19 -7.54 1.15
N ALA A 160 -16.40 -7.95 0.70
CA ALA A 160 -17.50 -7.02 0.48
C ALA A 160 -18.12 -6.53 1.80
N ILE A 161 -18.14 -7.38 2.83
CA ILE A 161 -18.57 -7.03 4.19
C ILE A 161 -17.61 -6.00 4.78
N ILE A 162 -16.30 -6.28 4.74
CA ILE A 162 -15.25 -5.36 5.22
C ILE A 162 -15.29 -4.04 4.46
N ALA A 163 -15.51 -4.09 3.15
CA ALA A 163 -15.56 -2.92 2.28
C ALA A 163 -16.60 -1.89 2.74
N SER A 164 -17.75 -2.33 3.28
CA SER A 164 -18.80 -1.44 3.78
C SER A 164 -18.37 -0.57 4.97
N GLN A 165 -17.29 -0.95 5.68
CA GLN A 165 -16.72 -0.23 6.82
C GLN A 165 -15.48 0.59 6.44
N CYS A 166 -15.10 0.60 5.13
CA CYS A 166 -13.89 1.23 4.65
C CYS A 166 -14.19 2.52 3.88
N ASP A 167 -13.32 3.52 4.03
CA ASP A 167 -13.40 4.78 3.27
C ASP A 167 -12.95 4.58 1.81
N GLY A 168 -12.17 3.53 1.54
CA GLY A 168 -11.75 3.19 0.20
C GLY A 168 -11.08 1.82 0.07
N ALA A 169 -11.03 1.33 -1.17
CA ALA A 169 -10.45 0.04 -1.53
C ALA A 169 -9.36 0.16 -2.60
N VAL A 170 -8.30 -0.60 -2.44
CA VAL A 170 -7.23 -0.80 -3.42
C VAL A 170 -7.27 -2.25 -3.89
N ILE A 171 -7.33 -2.46 -5.22
CA ILE A 171 -7.32 -3.80 -5.82
C ILE A 171 -5.88 -4.12 -6.23
N VAL A 172 -5.30 -5.16 -5.65
CA VAL A 172 -3.97 -5.65 -6.06
C VAL A 172 -4.16 -6.74 -7.12
N ILE A 173 -3.43 -6.61 -8.23
CA ILE A 173 -3.58 -7.47 -9.41
C ILE A 173 -2.18 -7.98 -9.81
N GLU A 174 -2.01 -9.30 -9.91
CA GLU A 174 -0.79 -9.86 -10.47
C GLU A 174 -0.75 -9.69 -11.99
N SER A 175 0.31 -9.04 -12.48
CA SER A 175 0.50 -8.78 -13.91
C SER A 175 0.58 -10.07 -14.73
N GLY A 176 -0.25 -10.17 -15.77
CA GLY A 176 -0.24 -11.30 -16.69
C GLY A 176 -0.87 -12.59 -16.16
N ALA A 177 -1.24 -12.67 -14.85
CA ALA A 177 -1.80 -13.89 -14.25
C ALA A 177 -3.33 -13.86 -14.13
N ILE A 178 -3.94 -12.67 -13.98
CA ILE A 178 -5.35 -12.52 -13.65
C ILE A 178 -6.17 -12.07 -14.85
N SER A 179 -7.28 -12.76 -15.11
CA SER A 179 -8.17 -12.38 -16.21
C SER A 179 -8.94 -11.08 -15.89
N TYR A 180 -9.12 -10.26 -16.90
CA TYR A 180 -9.92 -9.02 -16.80
C TYR A 180 -11.33 -9.25 -16.22
N ARG A 181 -11.98 -10.37 -16.56
CA ARG A 181 -13.31 -10.72 -16.04
C ARG A 181 -13.34 -10.90 -14.52
N LEU A 182 -12.29 -11.48 -13.93
CA LEU A 182 -12.19 -11.63 -12.47
C LEU A 182 -12.04 -10.27 -11.79
N VAL A 183 -11.20 -9.39 -12.34
CA VAL A 183 -11.04 -8.02 -11.82
C VAL A 183 -12.35 -7.24 -11.90
N GLN A 184 -13.10 -7.38 -13.03
CA GLN A 184 -14.41 -6.75 -13.18
C GLN A 184 -15.44 -7.28 -12.16
N LYS A 185 -15.38 -8.57 -11.82
CA LYS A 185 -16.23 -9.16 -10.77
C LYS A 185 -15.92 -8.51 -9.40
N VAL A 186 -14.66 -8.42 -9.03
CA VAL A 186 -14.22 -7.79 -7.76
C VAL A 186 -14.64 -6.31 -7.74
N ARG A 187 -14.39 -5.58 -8.81
CA ARG A 187 -14.83 -4.20 -8.96
C ARG A 187 -16.34 -4.05 -8.71
N SER A 188 -17.16 -4.88 -9.37
CA SER A 188 -18.62 -4.84 -9.21
C SER A 188 -19.08 -5.18 -7.78
N GLN A 189 -18.36 -6.07 -7.08
CA GLN A 189 -18.65 -6.38 -5.68
C GLN A 189 -18.35 -5.19 -4.76
N LEU A 190 -17.21 -4.51 -4.97
CA LEU A 190 -16.84 -3.30 -4.23
C LEU A 190 -17.82 -2.14 -4.50
N GLU A 191 -18.22 -1.93 -5.75
CA GLU A 191 -19.22 -0.92 -6.10
C GLU A 191 -20.56 -1.17 -5.42
N LYS A 192 -21.00 -2.45 -5.34
CA LYS A 192 -22.24 -2.85 -4.63
C LYS A 192 -22.17 -2.69 -3.12
N SER A 193 -20.99 -2.82 -2.50
CA SER A 193 -20.81 -2.55 -1.07
C SER A 193 -20.81 -1.06 -0.71
N GLY A 194 -20.84 -0.17 -1.71
CA GLY A 194 -20.76 1.27 -1.52
C GLY A 194 -19.34 1.79 -1.25
N CYS A 195 -18.34 0.91 -1.23
CA CYS A 195 -16.97 1.31 -0.99
C CYS A 195 -16.36 2.01 -2.21
N ARG A 196 -15.71 3.14 -1.98
CA ARG A 196 -15.00 3.89 -3.03
C ARG A 196 -13.76 3.13 -3.49
N ILE A 197 -13.65 2.82 -4.77
CA ILE A 197 -12.43 2.25 -5.34
C ILE A 197 -11.41 3.36 -5.57
N LEU A 198 -10.30 3.34 -4.85
CA LEU A 198 -9.21 4.32 -4.96
C LEU A 198 -8.35 4.07 -6.18
N GLY A 199 -8.19 2.81 -6.57
CA GLY A 199 -7.42 2.41 -7.73
C GLY A 199 -7.03 0.94 -7.70
N ALA A 200 -6.10 0.59 -8.60
CA ALA A 200 -5.50 -0.73 -8.66
C ALA A 200 -3.97 -0.65 -8.64
N VAL A 201 -3.34 -1.62 -8.00
CA VAL A 201 -1.90 -1.84 -8.00
C VAL A 201 -1.60 -3.04 -8.90
N LEU A 202 -0.86 -2.80 -9.98
CA LEU A 202 -0.35 -3.88 -10.81
C LEU A 202 0.97 -4.38 -10.20
N ASN A 203 0.93 -5.57 -9.60
CA ASN A 203 2.05 -6.18 -8.91
C ASN A 203 2.78 -7.19 -9.79
N ARG A 204 4.03 -7.50 -9.46
CA ARG A 204 4.87 -8.48 -10.17
C ARG A 204 5.00 -8.20 -11.67
N VAL A 205 5.06 -6.94 -12.04
CA VAL A 205 5.34 -6.55 -13.43
C VAL A 205 6.73 -7.06 -13.78
N GLY A 206 6.83 -8.01 -14.73
CA GLY A 206 8.07 -8.70 -15.07
C GLY A 206 9.10 -7.77 -15.71
N GLY A 207 10.38 -8.00 -15.41
CA GLY A 207 11.52 -7.13 -15.79
C GLY A 207 11.76 -6.89 -17.29
N GLY A 208 10.95 -7.46 -18.18
CA GLY A 208 10.96 -7.12 -19.61
C GLY A 208 10.14 -5.85 -19.92
N TYR A 209 9.20 -5.48 -19.07
CA TYR A 209 8.37 -4.28 -19.24
C TYR A 209 8.98 -3.04 -18.56
N GLU A 210 9.75 -3.20 -17.49
CA GLU A 210 10.42 -2.08 -16.82
C GLU A 210 11.39 -1.37 -17.76
N HIS A 211 12.19 -2.10 -18.53
CA HIS A 211 13.09 -1.49 -19.53
C HIS A 211 12.29 -0.91 -20.72
N SER A 212 11.20 -1.57 -21.17
CA SER A 212 10.45 -1.13 -22.35
C SER A 212 9.48 0.01 -22.08
N TYR A 213 8.82 0.05 -20.90
CA TYR A 213 7.84 1.10 -20.58
C TYR A 213 8.53 2.41 -20.20
N TYR A 214 9.59 2.36 -19.38
CA TYR A 214 10.41 3.51 -19.06
C TYR A 214 11.23 4.01 -20.25
N GLU A 215 11.81 3.13 -21.07
CA GLU A 215 12.45 3.52 -22.34
C GLU A 215 11.46 4.13 -23.35
N LYS A 216 10.25 3.60 -23.46
CA LYS A 216 9.25 4.09 -24.42
C LYS A 216 8.65 5.43 -24.04
N TYR A 217 8.47 5.72 -22.75
CA TYR A 217 7.87 6.98 -22.27
C TYR A 217 8.91 8.02 -21.84
N TYR A 218 10.05 7.59 -21.30
CA TYR A 218 11.10 8.47 -20.79
C TYR A 218 12.44 8.34 -21.53
N GLY A 219 12.67 7.29 -22.28
CA GLY A 219 13.97 6.90 -22.84
C GLY A 219 14.38 7.62 -24.13
N ARG A 220 13.48 8.21 -24.90
CA ARG A 220 13.87 8.86 -26.17
C ARG A 220 14.43 10.29 -26.02
N ARG A 221 14.27 10.92 -24.83
CA ARG A 221 14.88 12.23 -24.51
C ARG A 221 15.66 12.30 -23.19
N GLY A 222 15.59 11.29 -22.33
CA GLY A 222 16.19 11.31 -20.98
C GLY A 222 17.29 10.28 -20.70
N GLY A 223 17.52 9.30 -21.57
CA GLY A 223 18.39 8.15 -21.32
C GLY A 223 19.86 8.46 -21.06
N LYS A 224 20.33 9.67 -21.32
CA LYS A 224 21.69 10.12 -20.93
C LYS A 224 21.74 10.79 -19.55
N TYR A 225 20.61 11.23 -19.01
CA TYR A 225 20.58 11.95 -17.73
C TYR A 225 20.40 11.03 -16.52
N TYR A 226 19.51 10.02 -16.61
CA TYR A 226 19.22 9.11 -15.48
C TYR A 226 20.32 8.09 -15.19
N GLY A 227 21.01 7.60 -16.19
CA GLY A 227 22.16 6.70 -16.01
C GLY A 227 23.36 7.36 -15.29
N LYS A 228 23.40 8.70 -15.25
CA LYS A 228 24.44 9.46 -14.54
C LYS A 228 24.02 9.81 -13.10
N TYR A 229 22.72 9.97 -12.83
CA TYR A 229 22.19 10.24 -11.49
C TYR A 229 22.13 8.98 -10.61
N GLY A 230 21.71 7.84 -11.14
CA GLY A 230 21.67 6.58 -10.38
C GLY A 230 23.04 6.10 -9.90
N ARG A 231 24.13 6.43 -10.60
CA ARG A 231 25.51 6.16 -10.16
C ARG A 231 26.06 7.19 -9.14
N HIS A 232 25.38 8.33 -9.01
CA HIS A 232 25.84 9.39 -8.07
C HIS A 232 25.16 9.23 -6.70
N TYR A 233 23.91 8.78 -6.64
CA TYR A 233 23.21 8.56 -5.37
C TYR A 233 23.71 7.33 -4.59
N GLY A 234 24.15 6.28 -5.25
CA GLY A 234 24.75 5.11 -4.60
C GLY A 234 26.12 5.35 -3.94
N ARG A 235 26.65 6.57 -3.98
CA ARG A 235 27.96 6.91 -3.44
C ARG A 235 27.92 7.86 -2.24
N TYR A 236 26.75 8.25 -1.77
CA TYR A 236 26.59 9.17 -0.64
C TYR A 236 26.52 8.51 0.75
N GLU A 237 26.68 7.19 0.85
CA GLU A 237 26.77 6.51 2.15
C GLU A 237 28.17 6.56 2.82
N GLU A 238 29.16 7.18 2.20
CA GLU A 238 30.46 7.44 2.82
C GLU A 238 30.78 8.93 2.86
N GLY A 239 30.28 9.62 3.86
CA GLY A 239 30.71 10.81 4.58
C GLY A 239 31.75 11.76 3.96
N LYS A 240 31.55 12.32 2.73
CA LYS A 240 32.27 13.52 2.26
C LYS A 240 31.40 14.38 1.35
N ALA A 241 31.23 15.65 1.73
CA ALA A 241 30.55 16.66 0.92
C ALA A 241 31.33 16.97 -0.39
N PRO A 242 30.62 17.17 -1.52
CA PRO A 242 31.27 17.51 -2.79
C PRO A 242 31.71 18.99 -2.83
N PRO A 243 32.76 19.33 -3.61
CA PRO A 243 33.21 20.70 -3.77
C PRO A 243 32.23 21.54 -4.61
N VAL A 244 32.04 22.78 -4.18
CA VAL A 244 31.24 23.79 -4.86
C VAL A 244 31.98 24.25 -6.13
N ASN A 245 31.45 23.95 -7.31
CA ASN A 245 31.93 24.49 -8.56
C ASN A 245 31.11 25.73 -8.95
N GLU A 246 31.78 26.82 -9.15
CA GLU A 246 31.28 28.11 -9.63
C GLU A 246 30.57 27.97 -10.99
N VAL A 247 29.39 28.55 -11.09
CA VAL A 247 28.59 28.61 -12.33
C VAL A 247 29.07 29.86 -13.10
N SER A 248 29.87 29.66 -14.14
CA SER A 248 30.22 30.72 -15.11
C SER A 248 28.99 31.06 -15.97
N GLY A 249 28.74 32.37 -16.09
CA GLY A 249 27.56 32.95 -16.70
C GLY A 249 27.34 32.60 -18.18
N ALA A 250 26.09 32.34 -18.52
CA ALA A 250 25.59 32.36 -19.88
C ALA A 250 24.72 33.60 -20.10
N ARG A 251 25.14 34.45 -21.03
CA ARG A 251 24.47 35.67 -21.47
C ARG A 251 23.14 35.33 -22.16
N ILE A 252 22.08 35.94 -21.68
CA ILE A 252 20.78 36.01 -22.38
C ILE A 252 20.92 37.08 -23.47
N LYS A 253 20.74 36.71 -24.74
CA LYS A 253 20.53 37.65 -25.84
C LYS A 253 19.04 37.93 -25.96
N ASN A 254 18.64 39.16 -25.68
CA ASN A 254 17.36 39.71 -26.04
C ASN A 254 17.43 40.10 -27.54
N ASP A 255 16.56 39.47 -28.33
CA ASP A 255 16.21 39.99 -29.66
C ASP A 255 14.80 40.59 -29.62
N THR A 256 14.79 41.88 -29.51
CA THR A 256 13.63 42.73 -29.77
C THR A 256 13.69 43.19 -31.22
N THR A 257 12.77 42.78 -32.07
CA THR A 257 12.50 43.52 -33.31
C THR A 257 11.00 43.53 -33.54
N ALA A 258 10.48 44.74 -33.39
CA ALA A 258 9.14 45.13 -33.85
C ALA A 258 9.13 45.25 -35.37
N GLN A 259 8.04 44.90 -36.02
CA GLN A 259 7.54 45.58 -37.20
C GLN A 259 6.04 45.52 -37.27
N SER A 260 5.48 46.72 -37.23
CA SER A 260 4.16 47.12 -37.67
C SER A 260 4.02 47.00 -39.19
N GLN A 261 2.83 46.67 -39.71
CA GLN A 261 2.06 47.46 -40.69
C GLN A 261 0.94 46.61 -41.33
N ASP A 262 -0.22 47.20 -41.27
CA ASP A 262 -1.22 47.41 -42.32
C ASP A 262 -2.00 46.22 -42.91
N THR A 263 -3.21 46.06 -42.68
CA THR A 263 -4.47 46.57 -43.29
C THR A 263 -5.66 45.93 -42.59
#